data_becf87f8f2dd83cb73e70add150cc675
#
_entry.id   becf87f8f2dd83cb73e70add150cc675
#
_cell.length_a   1.000
_cell.length_b   1.000
_cell.length_c   1.000
_cell.angle_alpha   90.00
_cell.angle_beta   90.00
_cell.angle_gamma   90.00
#
_symmetry.space_group_name_H-M   'P 1'
#
loop_
_entity.id
_entity.type
_entity.pdbx_description
1 polymer ?
#
loop_
_entity_poly.entity_id
_entity_poly.type
_entity_poly.pdbx_seq_one_letter_code
_entity_poly.pdbx_strand_id
1 'polypeptide(L)'
;MGDFIKQLTGVRFVAAAWVMLYHFQPALAASGVLVPILHEFLRLGSVGVDLFFALSGFILTHTYLTRLGSKVTWSGSLNFWWLRLARIYPVYFVMLNVAGLAALAQGIVTGEGRRDWMTVPSYLKQVLMIQEWGPDPSRGWNFPAWSLSMEWLAYLFFPLLVLVLWRVRDRLPPAALALIAFLCLTPLLYIGFTRDNDPFLVQGWASTIRIAT
;
A
#
# COMPACT_ATOMS: atom_id res chain seq x y z
N MET A 1 -24.17 -10.16 -7.45
CA MET A 1 -23.72 -8.92 -6.83
C MET A 1 -23.28 -9.31 -5.42
N GLY A 2 -21.98 -9.29 -5.11
CA GLY A 2 -21.54 -9.63 -3.76
C GLY A 2 -22.08 -8.61 -2.78
N ASP A 3 -22.59 -9.06 -1.66
CA ASP A 3 -23.11 -8.20 -0.61
C ASP A 3 -22.03 -7.21 -0.20
N PHE A 4 -22.38 -5.93 -0.32
CA PHE A 4 -21.49 -4.85 0.07
C PHE A 4 -21.47 -4.78 1.60
N ILE A 5 -20.35 -5.17 2.20
CA ILE A 5 -20.20 -5.15 3.65
C ILE A 5 -19.97 -3.70 4.09
N LYS A 6 -21.03 -2.98 4.44
CA LYS A 6 -21.01 -1.57 4.84
C LYS A 6 -20.03 -1.28 5.99
N GLN A 7 -19.88 -2.21 6.90
CA GLN A 7 -18.97 -2.11 8.04
C GLN A 7 -17.51 -1.96 7.60
N LEU A 8 -17.09 -2.66 6.55
CA LEU A 8 -15.72 -2.55 6.03
C LEU A 8 -15.42 -1.18 5.41
N THR A 9 -16.44 -0.49 4.89
CA THR A 9 -16.29 0.88 4.41
C THR A 9 -16.00 1.84 5.57
N GLY A 10 -16.68 1.67 6.70
CA GLY A 10 -16.43 2.46 7.91
C GLY A 10 -15.00 2.25 8.43
N VAL A 11 -14.55 1.00 8.52
CA VAL A 11 -13.17 0.67 8.94
C VAL A 11 -12.13 1.30 8.00
N ARG A 12 -12.36 1.24 6.69
CA ARG A 12 -11.48 1.88 5.70
C ARG A 12 -11.42 3.40 5.87
N PHE A 13 -12.55 4.03 6.15
CA PHE A 13 -12.58 5.48 6.41
C PHE A 13 -11.74 5.83 7.64
N VAL A 14 -11.90 5.12 8.75
CA VAL A 14 -11.13 5.34 9.97
C VAL A 14 -9.64 5.14 9.70
N ALA A 15 -9.25 4.08 9.01
CA ALA A 15 -7.87 3.83 8.63
C ALA A 15 -7.30 4.96 7.75
N ALA A 16 -8.07 5.45 6.76
CA ALA A 16 -7.65 6.57 5.91
C ALA A 16 -7.45 7.86 6.71
N ALA A 17 -8.39 8.19 7.59
CA ALA A 17 -8.29 9.36 8.45
C ALA A 17 -7.05 9.28 9.36
N TRP A 18 -6.77 8.09 9.91
CA TRP A 18 -5.59 7.89 10.77
C TRP A 18 -4.28 8.03 10.01
N VAL A 19 -4.16 7.43 8.82
CA VAL A 19 -3.00 7.62 7.93
C VAL A 19 -2.83 9.08 7.53
N MET A 20 -3.91 9.78 7.21
CA MET A 20 -3.86 11.21 6.91
C MET A 20 -3.32 12.02 8.09
N LEU A 21 -3.86 11.82 9.28
CA LEU A 21 -3.41 12.51 10.50
C LEU A 21 -1.94 12.19 10.84
N TYR A 22 -1.49 10.96 10.59
CA TYR A 22 -0.07 10.59 10.70
C TYR A 22 0.82 11.47 9.81
N HIS A 23 0.44 11.71 8.56
CA HIS A 23 1.22 12.56 7.65
C HIS A 23 1.22 14.05 8.05
N PHE A 24 0.18 14.51 8.73
CA PHE A 24 0.10 15.87 9.27
C PHE A 24 0.69 16.02 10.68
N GLN A 25 1.08 14.93 11.32
CA GLN A 25 1.62 14.92 12.70
C GLN A 25 2.78 15.91 12.90
N PRO A 26 3.79 16.06 12.01
CA PRO A 26 4.85 17.04 12.24
C PRO A 26 4.35 18.49 12.26
N ALA A 27 3.40 18.82 11.40
CA ALA A 27 2.79 20.16 11.39
C ALA A 27 1.94 20.42 12.63
N LEU A 28 1.18 19.42 13.09
CA LEU A 28 0.40 19.48 14.32
C LEU A 28 1.30 19.60 15.56
N ALA A 29 2.43 18.91 15.60
CA ALA A 29 3.41 19.02 16.67
C ALA A 29 4.02 20.43 16.72
N ALA A 30 4.38 21.00 15.58
CA ALA A 30 4.93 22.35 15.48
C ALA A 30 3.94 23.44 15.92
N SER A 31 2.63 23.20 15.81
CA SER A 31 1.59 24.14 16.29
C SER A 31 1.40 24.15 17.81
N GLY A 32 2.04 23.23 18.55
CA GLY A 32 1.90 23.10 20.00
C GLY A 32 0.55 22.53 20.49
N VAL A 33 -0.31 22.11 19.59
CA VAL A 33 -1.66 21.58 19.92
C VAL A 33 -1.61 20.12 20.38
N LEU A 34 -0.55 19.36 20.03
CA LEU A 34 -0.46 17.94 20.33
C LEU A 34 -0.01 17.66 21.77
N VAL A 35 -0.91 17.05 22.54
CA VAL A 35 -0.55 16.44 23.83
C VAL A 35 0.22 15.12 23.59
N PRO A 36 1.14 14.70 24.50
CA PRO A 36 2.01 13.54 24.28
C PRO A 36 1.27 12.24 23.90
N ILE A 37 0.15 11.94 24.54
CA ILE A 37 -0.63 10.74 24.26
C ILE A 37 -1.21 10.75 22.84
N LEU A 38 -1.67 11.90 22.36
CA LEU A 38 -2.20 12.06 21.02
C LEU A 38 -1.08 11.96 19.98
N HIS A 39 0.10 12.48 20.30
CA HIS A 39 1.29 12.36 19.46
C HIS A 39 1.64 10.89 19.21
N GLU A 40 1.71 10.06 20.25
CA GLU A 40 2.00 8.62 20.13
C GLU A 40 0.90 7.88 19.36
N PHE A 41 -0.37 8.19 19.62
CA PHE A 41 -1.48 7.61 18.86
C PHE A 41 -1.42 7.94 17.37
N LEU A 42 -1.10 9.18 17.03
CA LEU A 42 -0.97 9.60 15.63
C LEU A 42 0.26 8.97 14.96
N ARG A 43 1.36 8.78 15.68
CA ARG A 43 2.56 8.11 15.19
C ARG A 43 2.29 6.68 14.74
N LEU A 44 1.38 5.98 15.40
CA LEU A 44 0.94 4.63 15.00
C LEU A 44 0.04 4.63 13.75
N GLY A 45 -0.31 5.78 13.19
CA GLY A 45 -1.19 5.86 12.01
C GLY A 45 -0.65 5.18 10.75
N SER A 46 0.66 4.92 10.68
CA SER A 46 1.27 4.09 9.62
C SER A 46 0.67 2.67 9.55
N VAL A 47 0.23 2.11 10.69
CA VAL A 47 -0.47 0.80 10.76
C VAL A 47 -1.79 0.80 9.98
N GLY A 48 -2.38 1.98 9.76
CA GLY A 48 -3.56 2.11 8.91
C GLY A 48 -3.33 1.61 7.48
N VAL A 49 -2.10 1.68 6.96
CA VAL A 49 -1.75 1.14 5.63
C VAL A 49 -1.81 -0.40 5.64
N ASP A 50 -1.32 -1.04 6.71
CA ASP A 50 -1.37 -2.49 6.86
C ASP A 50 -2.83 -2.97 6.94
N LEU A 51 -3.68 -2.22 7.65
CA LEU A 51 -5.12 -2.46 7.69
C LEU A 51 -5.77 -2.32 6.29
N PHE A 52 -5.33 -1.36 5.47
CA PHE A 52 -5.79 -1.26 4.08
C PHE A 52 -5.40 -2.48 3.25
N PHE A 53 -4.17 -2.97 3.36
CA PHE A 53 -3.74 -4.16 2.64
C PHE A 53 -4.55 -5.39 3.07
N ALA A 54 -4.72 -5.60 4.38
CA ALA A 54 -5.53 -6.70 4.90
C ALA A 54 -6.98 -6.65 4.40
N LEU A 55 -7.64 -5.48 4.47
CA LEU A 55 -8.99 -5.28 3.98
C LEU A 55 -9.09 -5.44 2.46
N SER A 56 -8.12 -4.96 1.70
CA SER A 56 -8.06 -5.14 0.25
C SER A 56 -7.94 -6.62 -0.11
N GLY A 57 -7.01 -7.33 0.52
CA GLY A 57 -6.82 -8.77 0.33
C GLY A 57 -8.09 -9.56 0.64
N PHE A 58 -8.74 -9.27 1.78
CA PHE A 58 -9.99 -9.91 2.17
C PHE A 58 -11.11 -9.67 1.15
N ILE A 59 -11.37 -8.41 0.80
CA ILE A 59 -12.46 -8.04 -0.13
C ILE A 59 -12.22 -8.62 -1.52
N LEU A 60 -10.99 -8.59 -2.00
CA LEU A 60 -10.63 -9.14 -3.30
C LEU A 60 -10.82 -10.66 -3.30
N THR A 61 -10.33 -11.34 -2.28
CA THR A 61 -10.48 -12.80 -2.15
C THR A 61 -11.96 -13.17 -2.06
N HIS A 62 -12.73 -12.50 -1.21
CA HIS A 62 -14.17 -12.74 -1.08
C HIS A 62 -14.91 -12.53 -2.41
N THR A 63 -14.52 -11.51 -3.19
CA THR A 63 -15.23 -11.16 -4.43
C THR A 63 -14.82 -12.05 -5.60
N TYR A 64 -13.54 -12.41 -5.69
CA TYR A 64 -12.97 -13.02 -6.89
C TYR A 64 -12.63 -14.51 -6.74
N LEU A 65 -12.61 -15.07 -5.53
CA LEU A 65 -12.23 -16.47 -5.31
C LEU A 65 -13.11 -17.43 -6.14
N THR A 66 -14.42 -17.21 -6.16
CA THR A 66 -15.35 -18.03 -6.95
C THR A 66 -15.33 -17.68 -8.45
N ARG A 67 -15.12 -16.41 -8.77
CA ARG A 67 -15.19 -15.92 -10.15
C ARG A 67 -13.96 -16.27 -10.98
N LEU A 68 -12.77 -16.16 -10.38
CA LEU A 68 -11.49 -16.42 -11.04
C LEU A 68 -10.91 -17.78 -10.66
N GLY A 69 -11.07 -18.24 -9.39
CA GLY A 69 -10.38 -19.40 -8.87
C GLY A 69 -10.75 -20.70 -9.56
N SER A 70 -12.02 -20.88 -9.97
CA SER A 70 -12.48 -22.07 -10.66
C SER A 70 -11.87 -22.21 -12.08
N LYS A 71 -11.63 -21.07 -12.75
CA LYS A 71 -11.05 -21.02 -14.09
C LYS A 71 -10.32 -19.70 -14.31
N VAL A 72 -9.06 -19.65 -13.88
CA VAL A 72 -8.17 -18.50 -14.18
C VAL A 72 -7.85 -18.54 -15.67
N THR A 73 -8.27 -17.51 -16.40
CA THR A 73 -7.99 -17.32 -17.82
C THR A 73 -7.21 -16.04 -18.01
N TRP A 74 -6.42 -15.95 -19.08
CA TRP A 74 -5.68 -14.73 -19.41
C TRP A 74 -6.61 -13.53 -19.58
N SER A 75 -7.72 -13.69 -20.30
CA SER A 75 -8.73 -12.65 -20.48
C SER A 75 -9.35 -12.19 -19.14
N GLY A 76 -9.66 -13.13 -18.23
CA GLY A 76 -10.16 -12.81 -16.90
C GLY A 76 -9.14 -12.02 -16.06
N SER A 77 -7.88 -12.39 -16.13
CA SER A 77 -6.78 -11.69 -15.45
C SER A 77 -6.57 -10.29 -16.03
N LEU A 78 -6.56 -10.14 -17.36
CA LEU A 78 -6.46 -8.82 -18.01
C LEU A 78 -7.61 -7.89 -17.60
N ASN A 79 -8.84 -8.40 -17.60
CA ASN A 79 -10.00 -7.62 -17.16
C ASN A 79 -9.91 -7.23 -15.69
N PHE A 80 -9.44 -8.13 -14.83
CA PHE A 80 -9.20 -7.82 -13.42
C PHE A 80 -8.17 -6.68 -13.27
N TRP A 81 -7.00 -6.79 -13.92
CA TRP A 81 -5.96 -5.77 -13.85
C TRP A 81 -6.43 -4.44 -14.41
N TRP A 82 -7.13 -4.44 -15.53
CA TRP A 82 -7.70 -3.22 -16.11
C TRP A 82 -8.65 -2.50 -15.14
N LEU A 83 -9.57 -3.25 -14.52
CA LEU A 83 -10.51 -2.67 -13.56
C LEU A 83 -9.81 -2.10 -12.32
N ARG A 84 -8.72 -2.72 -11.86
CA ARG A 84 -7.91 -2.20 -10.74
C ARG A 84 -7.12 -0.96 -11.17
N LEU A 85 -6.47 -1.01 -12.31
CA LEU A 85 -5.73 0.13 -12.85
C LEU A 85 -6.63 1.33 -13.09
N ALA A 86 -7.76 1.14 -13.75
CA ALA A 86 -8.73 2.20 -14.01
C ALA A 86 -9.28 2.86 -12.73
N ARG A 87 -9.28 2.13 -11.61
CA ARG A 87 -9.71 2.63 -10.31
C ARG A 87 -8.68 3.54 -9.63
N ILE A 88 -7.39 3.18 -9.70
CA ILE A 88 -6.35 3.87 -8.91
C ILE A 88 -5.53 4.85 -9.75
N TYR A 89 -5.26 4.52 -11.01
CA TYR A 89 -4.31 5.24 -11.84
C TYR A 89 -4.69 6.68 -12.17
N PRO A 90 -5.96 7.03 -12.47
CA PRO A 90 -6.28 8.41 -12.86
C PRO A 90 -5.96 9.41 -11.75
N VAL A 91 -6.38 9.15 -10.52
CA VAL A 91 -6.11 10.03 -9.38
C VAL A 91 -4.62 10.00 -9.03
N TYR A 92 -4.02 8.82 -9.04
CA TYR A 92 -2.59 8.65 -8.81
C TYR A 92 -1.75 9.51 -9.77
N PHE A 93 -2.03 9.44 -11.09
CA PHE A 93 -1.27 10.16 -12.10
C PHE A 93 -1.43 11.68 -11.97
N VAL A 94 -2.61 12.16 -11.68
CA VAL A 94 -2.84 13.59 -11.39
C VAL A 94 -2.02 14.02 -10.18
N MET A 95 -2.10 13.28 -9.07
CA MET A 95 -1.39 13.61 -7.83
C MET A 95 0.13 13.53 -7.98
N LEU A 96 0.63 12.59 -8.78
CA LEU A 96 2.06 12.51 -9.12
C LEU A 96 2.56 13.82 -9.76
N ASN A 97 1.81 14.34 -10.73
CA ASN A 97 2.19 15.57 -11.43
C ASN A 97 2.01 16.81 -10.54
N VAL A 98 0.94 16.88 -9.76
CA VAL A 98 0.71 17.97 -8.80
C VAL A 98 1.83 18.02 -7.76
N ALA A 99 2.17 16.87 -7.16
CA ALA A 99 3.26 16.80 -6.17
C ALA A 99 4.63 17.15 -6.78
N GLY A 100 4.91 16.66 -8.00
CA GLY A 100 6.14 17.00 -8.72
C GLY A 100 6.25 18.50 -9.03
N LEU A 101 5.17 19.10 -9.52
CA LEU A 101 5.12 20.55 -9.79
C LEU A 101 5.27 21.37 -8.50
N ALA A 102 4.63 20.96 -7.42
CA ALA A 102 4.77 21.61 -6.11
C ALA A 102 6.21 21.56 -5.60
N ALA A 103 6.88 20.40 -5.73
CA ALA A 103 8.28 20.25 -5.35
C ALA A 103 9.23 21.10 -6.22
N LEU A 104 8.97 21.21 -7.52
CA LEU A 104 9.72 22.10 -8.42
C LEU A 104 9.53 23.56 -8.03
N ALA A 105 8.29 23.99 -7.81
CA ALA A 105 7.98 25.36 -7.39
C ALA A 105 8.65 25.70 -6.05
N GLN A 106 8.62 24.79 -5.08
CA GLN A 106 9.31 24.96 -3.82
C GLN A 106 10.82 25.12 -4.02
N GLY A 107 11.47 24.29 -4.83
CA GLY A 107 12.91 24.39 -5.13
C GLY A 107 13.30 25.71 -5.77
N ILE A 108 12.44 26.29 -6.61
CA ILE A 108 12.64 27.63 -7.20
C ILE A 108 12.54 28.71 -6.12
N VAL A 109 11.50 28.66 -5.29
CA VAL A 109 11.25 29.66 -4.24
C VAL A 109 12.34 29.65 -3.16
N THR A 110 12.82 28.44 -2.78
CA THR A 110 13.89 28.32 -1.75
C THR A 110 15.29 28.51 -2.32
N GLY A 111 15.46 28.61 -3.62
CA GLY A 111 16.78 28.70 -4.28
C GLY A 111 17.55 27.37 -4.32
N GLU A 112 16.95 26.26 -3.86
CA GLU A 112 17.57 24.93 -3.88
C GLU A 112 17.61 24.31 -5.30
N GLY A 113 16.84 24.84 -6.22
CA GLY A 113 16.74 24.34 -7.59
C GLY A 113 16.05 22.98 -7.68
N ARG A 114 16.41 22.21 -8.72
CA ARG A 114 15.88 20.85 -8.92
C ARG A 114 16.56 19.89 -7.94
N ARG A 115 15.76 19.12 -7.22
CA ARG A 115 16.27 18.11 -6.27
C ARG A 115 16.89 16.92 -7.00
N ASP A 116 17.92 16.29 -6.44
CA ASP A 116 18.69 15.19 -7.07
C ASP A 116 17.83 13.98 -7.46
N TRP A 117 16.78 13.70 -6.68
CA TRP A 117 15.86 12.60 -6.99
C TRP A 117 14.89 12.87 -8.15
N MET A 118 14.80 14.12 -8.65
CA MET A 118 13.94 14.51 -9.78
C MET A 118 14.59 14.16 -11.12
N THR A 119 14.80 12.88 -11.37
CA THR A 119 15.36 12.36 -12.61
C THR A 119 14.29 11.76 -13.51
N VAL A 120 14.56 11.67 -14.82
CA VAL A 120 13.64 11.00 -15.75
C VAL A 120 13.43 9.52 -15.38
N PRO A 121 14.46 8.72 -15.06
CA PRO A 121 14.24 7.34 -14.62
C PRO A 121 13.36 7.23 -13.39
N SER A 122 13.54 8.11 -12.37
CA SER A 122 12.70 8.11 -11.19
C SER A 122 11.24 8.45 -11.50
N TYR A 123 11.00 9.42 -12.40
CA TYR A 123 9.66 9.73 -12.86
C TYR A 123 8.99 8.56 -13.61
N LEU A 124 9.72 7.89 -14.51
CA LEU A 124 9.21 6.74 -15.23
C LEU A 124 8.86 5.57 -14.29
N LYS A 125 9.67 5.32 -13.26
CA LYS A 125 9.30 4.34 -12.21
C LYS A 125 7.98 4.71 -11.55
N GLN A 126 7.75 5.98 -11.26
CA GLN A 126 6.47 6.46 -10.71
C GLN A 126 5.32 6.28 -11.71
N VAL A 127 5.47 6.72 -12.96
CA VAL A 127 4.43 6.57 -13.99
C VAL A 127 4.01 5.11 -14.17
N LEU A 128 4.95 4.18 -14.07
CA LEU A 128 4.69 2.74 -14.17
C LEU A 128 4.22 2.11 -12.84
N MET A 129 4.17 2.89 -11.76
CA MET A 129 3.84 2.42 -10.40
C MET A 129 4.78 1.31 -9.89
N ILE A 130 6.07 1.37 -10.28
CA ILE A 130 7.11 0.41 -9.89
C ILE A 130 8.19 1.02 -8.99
N GLN A 131 7.94 2.20 -8.44
CA GLN A 131 8.91 2.99 -7.66
C GLN A 131 9.37 2.31 -6.37
N GLU A 132 8.63 1.33 -5.86
CA GLU A 132 8.98 0.55 -4.67
C GLU A 132 9.56 -0.83 -4.98
N TRP A 133 9.67 -1.20 -6.26
CA TRP A 133 10.11 -2.54 -6.63
C TRP A 133 11.63 -2.62 -6.66
N GLY A 134 12.18 -3.49 -5.83
CA GLY A 134 13.61 -3.72 -5.74
C GLY A 134 14.33 -2.93 -4.65
N PRO A 135 15.67 -2.97 -4.64
CA PRO A 135 16.49 -2.46 -3.54
C PRO A 135 16.65 -0.94 -3.52
N ASP A 136 16.31 -0.27 -4.62
CA ASP A 136 16.47 1.19 -4.77
C ASP A 136 15.12 1.86 -5.05
N PRO A 137 14.33 2.14 -4.00
CA PRO A 137 13.01 2.78 -4.15
C PRO A 137 13.15 4.25 -4.56
N SER A 138 12.22 4.72 -5.40
CA SER A 138 12.24 6.07 -5.98
C SER A 138 11.01 6.87 -5.56
N ARG A 139 10.96 7.34 -4.32
CA ARG A 139 9.77 7.94 -3.67
C ARG A 139 9.59 9.43 -3.86
N GLY A 140 10.62 10.14 -4.27
CA GLY A 140 10.68 11.59 -4.20
C GLY A 140 9.54 12.36 -4.89
N TRP A 141 9.03 11.89 -6.02
CA TRP A 141 7.99 12.58 -6.79
C TRP A 141 6.62 12.57 -6.11
N ASN A 142 6.26 11.48 -5.44
CA ASN A 142 4.99 11.34 -4.72
C ASN A 142 5.17 10.35 -3.56
N PHE A 143 5.79 10.82 -2.49
CA PHE A 143 6.15 9.99 -1.35
C PHE A 143 4.99 9.16 -0.78
N PRO A 144 3.78 9.72 -0.55
CA PRO A 144 2.67 8.95 0.03
C PRO A 144 2.18 7.79 -0.84
N ALA A 145 2.52 7.77 -2.12
CA ALA A 145 2.04 6.77 -3.08
C ALA A 145 2.87 5.48 -3.11
N TRP A 146 3.83 5.31 -2.20
CA TRP A 146 4.60 4.07 -2.09
C TRP A 146 3.69 2.84 -1.93
N SER A 147 2.63 2.96 -1.13
CA SER A 147 1.68 1.87 -0.89
C SER A 147 0.89 1.48 -2.14
N LEU A 148 0.58 2.42 -3.04
CA LEU A 148 -0.09 2.13 -4.31
C LEU A 148 0.79 1.32 -5.26
N SER A 149 2.10 1.56 -5.27
CA SER A 149 3.06 0.74 -6.03
C SER A 149 3.05 -0.71 -5.54
N MET A 150 2.99 -0.90 -4.22
CA MET A 150 2.92 -2.22 -3.62
C MET A 150 1.56 -2.88 -3.83
N GLU A 151 0.47 -2.11 -3.77
CA GLU A 151 -0.88 -2.58 -4.10
C GLU A 151 -0.95 -3.05 -5.57
N TRP A 152 -0.31 -2.33 -6.49
CA TRP A 152 -0.22 -2.73 -7.89
C TRP A 152 0.53 -4.05 -8.07
N LEU A 153 1.65 -4.23 -7.37
CA LEU A 153 2.37 -5.50 -7.35
C LEU A 153 1.48 -6.65 -6.87
N ALA A 154 0.76 -6.45 -5.76
CA ALA A 154 -0.18 -7.44 -5.23
C ALA A 154 -1.28 -7.79 -6.26
N TYR A 155 -1.81 -6.79 -6.98
CA TYR A 155 -2.81 -7.04 -8.03
C TYR A 155 -2.26 -7.87 -9.19
N LEU A 156 -1.01 -7.68 -9.58
CA LEU A 156 -0.40 -8.48 -10.64
C LEU A 156 -0.32 -9.96 -10.27
N PHE A 157 0.00 -10.26 -9.00
CA PHE A 157 0.08 -11.64 -8.50
C PHE A 157 -1.27 -12.22 -8.07
N PHE A 158 -2.29 -11.40 -7.91
CA PHE A 158 -3.58 -11.82 -7.36
C PHE A 158 -4.27 -12.97 -8.11
N PRO A 159 -4.30 -13.03 -9.47
CA PRO A 159 -4.88 -14.17 -10.18
C PRO A 159 -4.18 -15.49 -9.85
N LEU A 160 -2.85 -15.47 -9.67
CA LEU A 160 -2.09 -16.65 -9.26
C LEU A 160 -2.42 -17.05 -7.81
N LEU A 161 -2.49 -16.07 -6.91
CA LEU A 161 -2.88 -16.30 -5.51
C LEU A 161 -4.27 -16.95 -5.43
N VAL A 162 -5.25 -16.42 -6.16
CA VAL A 162 -6.62 -16.96 -6.19
C VAL A 162 -6.63 -18.39 -6.72
N LEU A 163 -5.83 -18.69 -7.74
CA LEU A 163 -5.70 -20.05 -8.28
C LEU A 163 -5.17 -21.03 -7.22
N VAL A 164 -4.18 -20.63 -6.44
CA VAL A 164 -3.63 -21.44 -5.34
C VAL A 164 -4.68 -21.62 -4.24
N LEU A 165 -5.28 -20.53 -3.76
CA LEU A 165 -6.31 -20.56 -2.72
C LEU A 165 -7.49 -21.45 -3.12
N TRP A 166 -7.93 -21.38 -4.38
CA TRP A 166 -8.99 -22.24 -4.88
C TRP A 166 -8.66 -23.72 -4.79
N ARG A 167 -7.39 -24.10 -5.07
CA ARG A 167 -6.94 -25.51 -5.01
C ARG A 167 -6.79 -26.04 -3.59
N VAL A 168 -6.44 -25.18 -2.64
CA VAL A 168 -6.14 -25.60 -1.26
C VAL A 168 -7.32 -25.43 -0.29
N ARG A 169 -8.31 -24.61 -0.63
CA ARG A 169 -9.42 -24.25 0.27
C ARG A 169 -10.16 -25.46 0.85
N ASP A 170 -10.34 -26.51 0.02
CA ASP A 170 -11.09 -27.73 0.41
C ASP A 170 -10.14 -28.84 0.94
N ARG A 171 -8.83 -28.62 0.90
CA ARG A 171 -7.79 -29.58 1.32
C ARG A 171 -7.20 -29.27 2.68
N LEU A 172 -7.21 -28.02 3.08
CA LEU A 172 -6.64 -27.58 4.34
C LEU A 172 -7.76 -27.20 5.32
N PRO A 173 -7.67 -27.66 6.58
CA PRO A 173 -8.61 -27.23 7.61
C PRO A 173 -8.41 -25.72 7.89
N PRO A 174 -9.46 -25.02 8.37
CA PRO A 174 -9.39 -23.60 8.70
C PRO A 174 -8.23 -23.23 9.63
N ALA A 175 -7.90 -24.11 10.58
CA ALA A 175 -6.77 -23.92 11.50
C ALA A 175 -5.42 -23.90 10.78
N ALA A 176 -5.22 -24.73 9.75
CA ALA A 176 -4.00 -24.71 8.95
C ALA A 176 -3.89 -23.42 8.11
N LEU A 177 -5.01 -22.94 7.54
CA LEU A 177 -5.04 -21.68 6.81
C LEU A 177 -4.74 -20.49 7.74
N ALA A 178 -5.32 -20.49 8.95
CA ALA A 178 -5.04 -19.49 9.97
C ALA A 178 -3.55 -19.52 10.42
N LEU A 179 -2.97 -20.70 10.58
CA LEU A 179 -1.55 -20.85 10.91
C LEU A 179 -0.66 -20.33 9.78
N ILE A 180 -0.97 -20.64 8.53
CA ILE A 180 -0.22 -20.11 7.36
C ILE A 180 -0.30 -18.59 7.35
N ALA A 181 -1.49 -18.00 7.51
CA ALA A 181 -1.67 -16.56 7.58
C ALA A 181 -0.86 -15.93 8.73
N PHE A 182 -0.88 -16.55 9.92
CA PHE A 182 -0.08 -16.12 11.05
C PHE A 182 1.43 -16.20 10.77
N LEU A 183 1.90 -17.30 10.19
CA LEU A 183 3.32 -17.44 9.80
C LEU A 183 3.74 -16.42 8.73
N CYS A 184 2.84 -16.07 7.81
CA CYS A 184 3.09 -14.98 6.85
C CYS A 184 3.20 -13.60 7.53
N LEU A 185 2.56 -13.39 8.68
CA LEU A 185 2.68 -12.15 9.46
C LEU A 185 3.97 -12.07 10.29
N THR A 186 4.63 -13.19 10.59
CA THR A 186 5.80 -13.21 11.48
C THR A 186 6.98 -12.36 10.98
N PRO A 187 7.33 -12.29 9.67
CA PRO A 187 8.40 -11.41 9.20
C PRO A 187 8.09 -9.93 9.45
N LEU A 188 6.82 -9.55 9.32
CA LEU A 188 6.35 -8.19 9.55
C LEU A 188 6.41 -7.82 11.03
N LEU A 189 5.97 -8.72 11.90
CA LEU A 189 6.10 -8.57 13.35
C LEU A 189 7.56 -8.51 13.77
N TYR A 190 8.42 -9.39 13.23
CA TYR A 190 9.85 -9.38 13.52
C TYR A 190 10.51 -8.04 13.15
N ILE A 191 10.23 -7.50 11.96
CA ILE A 191 10.75 -6.21 11.53
C ILE A 191 10.21 -5.09 12.42
N GLY A 192 8.93 -5.13 12.80
CA GLY A 192 8.31 -4.14 13.68
C GLY A 192 8.92 -4.11 15.10
N PHE A 193 9.31 -5.28 15.63
CA PHE A 193 9.86 -5.40 16.98
C PHE A 193 11.39 -5.22 17.07
N THR A 194 12.14 -5.54 16.02
CA THR A 194 13.61 -5.59 16.07
C THR A 194 14.30 -4.36 15.52
N ARG A 195 13.60 -3.52 14.76
CA ARG A 195 14.17 -2.29 14.23
C ARG A 195 13.66 -1.09 15.01
N ASP A 196 14.57 -0.50 15.77
CA ASP A 196 14.39 0.83 16.34
C ASP A 196 14.01 1.82 15.24
N ASN A 197 12.81 2.33 15.35
CA ASN A 197 12.20 3.60 14.91
C ASN A 197 12.79 4.36 13.71
N ASP A 198 13.61 3.79 12.84
CA ASP A 198 13.99 4.46 11.61
C ASP A 198 13.02 4.06 10.48
N PRO A 199 11.98 4.87 10.21
CA PRO A 199 11.01 4.58 9.16
C PRO A 199 11.63 4.55 7.76
N PHE A 200 12.83 5.08 7.58
CA PHE A 200 13.53 5.15 6.29
C PHE A 200 14.31 3.89 5.94
N LEU A 201 14.90 3.20 6.92
CA LEU A 201 15.67 1.96 6.67
C LEU A 201 14.78 0.74 6.39
N VAL A 202 13.54 0.77 6.87
CA VAL A 202 12.58 -0.35 6.71
C VAL A 202 11.96 -0.39 5.29
N GLN A 203 12.17 0.65 4.49
CA GLN A 203 11.26 0.96 3.39
C GLN A 203 11.52 0.25 2.06
N GLY A 204 12.66 -0.36 1.81
CA GLY A 204 12.89 -1.10 0.56
C GLY A 204 12.27 -2.50 0.59
N TRP A 205 12.94 -3.44 1.24
CA TRP A 205 12.48 -4.83 1.33
C TRP A 205 11.28 -5.05 2.24
N ALA A 206 11.06 -4.19 3.26
CA ALA A 206 9.93 -4.33 4.16
C ALA A 206 8.60 -4.03 3.48
N SER A 207 8.55 -3.12 2.50
CA SER A 207 7.36 -2.92 1.69
C SER A 207 7.02 -4.16 0.86
N THR A 208 8.02 -4.86 0.33
CA THR A 208 7.83 -6.12 -0.39
C THR A 208 7.32 -7.22 0.54
N ILE A 209 7.84 -7.30 1.77
CA ILE A 209 7.39 -8.27 2.78
C ILE A 209 5.94 -8.02 3.21
N ARG A 210 5.51 -6.75 3.36
CA ARG A 210 4.11 -6.38 3.71
C ARG A 210 3.06 -6.86 2.72
N ILE A 211 3.43 -7.17 1.49
CA ILE A 211 2.51 -7.74 0.50
C ILE A 211 2.45 -9.26 0.61
N ALA A 212 3.56 -9.89 0.97
CA ALA A 212 3.65 -11.33 1.10
C ALA A 212 2.93 -11.86 2.35
N THR A 213 2.59 -10.98 3.31
CA THR A 213 1.84 -11.29 4.53
C THR A 213 0.39 -10.85 4.44
#